data_32661308c65daf992128be659c386b8b
#
_entry.id   32661308c65daf992128be659c386b8b
#
_cell.length_a   1.000
_cell.length_b   1.000
_cell.length_c   1.000
_cell.angle_alpha   90.00
_cell.angle_beta   90.00
_cell.angle_gamma   90.00
#
_symmetry.space_group_name_H-M   'P 1'
#
loop_
_entity.id
_entity.type
_entity.pdbx_description
1 polymer ?
#
loop_
_entity_poly.entity_id
_entity_poly.type
_entity_poly.pdbx_seq_one_letter_code
_entity_poly.pdbx_strand_id
1 'polypeptide(L)'
;DDRKGKALWYEVIRTGRREKDKPQWYPMSEIELTMPGYVLKLIKNYDDKANSLASGLAIRPLTAAEILTHLEDFGIDSTLAHGKVKQMSGGQRCRLVLAAAFWSMPHVICLDEPTNYLDNDTLAALTQALKNFKGAVVTISHNEAFVQEIVNEKWIVADGEITCVQVRDIKAR
;
A
#
# COMPACT_ATOMS: atom_id res chain seq x y z
N ASP A 1 -0.93 -17.56 33.27
CA ASP A 1 -1.69 -18.06 32.11
C ASP A 1 -2.80 -17.07 31.74
N ASP A 2 -2.37 -15.86 31.30
CA ASP A 2 -3.26 -14.72 30.93
C ASP A 2 -3.40 -14.56 29.42
N ARG A 3 -3.92 -15.60 28.77
CA ARG A 3 -4.37 -15.48 27.37
C ARG A 3 -5.89 -15.45 27.27
N LYS A 4 -6.54 -14.66 28.10
CA LYS A 4 -7.93 -14.26 27.86
C LYS A 4 -7.89 -13.12 26.84
N GLY A 5 -8.20 -13.43 25.58
CA GLY A 5 -8.35 -12.45 24.54
C GLY A 5 -9.28 -11.32 25.01
N LYS A 6 -8.89 -10.07 24.79
CA LYS A 6 -9.74 -8.92 25.13
C LYS A 6 -11.06 -9.10 24.39
N ALA A 7 -12.16 -9.23 25.12
CA ALA A 7 -13.49 -9.26 24.53
C ALA A 7 -13.73 -7.95 23.78
N LEU A 8 -14.15 -8.05 22.52
CA LEU A 8 -14.52 -6.88 21.73
C LEU A 8 -15.91 -6.41 22.15
N TRP A 9 -16.03 -5.11 22.40
CA TRP A 9 -17.27 -4.45 22.79
C TRP A 9 -17.64 -3.42 21.75
N TYR A 10 -18.92 -3.32 21.43
CA TYR A 10 -19.47 -2.39 20.45
C TYR A 10 -20.52 -1.49 21.07
N GLU A 11 -20.43 -0.22 20.76
CA GLU A 11 -21.47 0.76 21.10
C GLU A 11 -22.58 0.69 20.05
N VAL A 12 -23.77 0.29 20.46
CA VAL A 12 -24.93 0.13 19.59
C VAL A 12 -25.95 1.19 19.84
N ILE A 13 -26.31 1.93 18.77
CA ILE A 13 -27.40 2.91 18.77
C ILE A 13 -28.56 2.34 17.96
N ARG A 14 -29.71 2.15 18.58
CA ARG A 14 -30.92 1.71 17.89
C ARG A 14 -31.57 2.90 17.19
N THR A 15 -31.65 2.86 15.86
CA THR A 15 -32.33 3.89 15.06
C THR A 15 -33.73 3.42 14.72
N GLY A 16 -34.75 4.24 14.99
CA GLY A 16 -36.13 3.99 14.54
C GLY A 16 -37.22 3.97 15.59
N ARG A 17 -36.97 4.26 16.85
CA ARG A 17 -37.99 4.56 17.84
C ARG A 17 -38.01 6.05 18.20
N ARG A 18 -39.18 6.57 18.62
CA ARG A 18 -39.42 8.00 18.90
C ARG A 18 -38.63 8.57 20.07
N GLU A 19 -37.98 7.76 20.86
CA GLU A 19 -37.05 8.16 21.91
C GLU A 19 -35.61 7.87 21.44
N LYS A 20 -34.71 8.86 21.60
CA LYS A 20 -33.29 8.71 21.36
C LYS A 20 -32.75 7.71 22.40
N ASP A 21 -32.75 6.44 22.07
CA ASP A 21 -32.12 5.43 22.91
C ASP A 21 -30.64 5.83 23.08
N LYS A 22 -30.20 5.92 24.32
CA LYS A 22 -28.79 6.18 24.62
C LYS A 22 -27.95 5.03 24.07
N PRO A 23 -26.75 5.31 23.53
CA PRO A 23 -25.82 4.29 23.11
C PRO A 23 -25.60 3.28 24.25
N GLN A 24 -25.61 1.99 23.92
CA GLN A 24 -25.36 0.92 24.90
C GLN A 24 -24.21 0.04 24.37
N TRP A 25 -23.35 -0.40 25.29
CA TRP A 25 -22.22 -1.26 24.98
C TRP A 25 -22.59 -2.73 25.10
N TYR A 26 -22.34 -3.51 24.05
CA TYR A 26 -22.58 -4.95 23.99
C TYR A 26 -21.29 -5.68 23.63
N PRO A 27 -21.01 -6.84 24.30
CA PRO A 27 -19.92 -7.69 23.87
C PRO A 27 -20.27 -8.38 22.54
N MET A 28 -19.27 -8.66 21.70
CA MET A 28 -19.46 -9.31 20.41
C MET A 28 -20.24 -10.64 20.54
N SER A 29 -19.98 -11.40 21.57
CA SER A 29 -20.69 -12.67 21.83
C SER A 29 -22.21 -12.53 22.00
N GLU A 30 -22.68 -11.41 22.56
CA GLU A 30 -24.11 -11.13 22.68
C GLU A 30 -24.69 -10.62 21.34
N ILE A 31 -23.93 -9.83 20.60
CA ILE A 31 -24.30 -9.34 19.28
C ILE A 31 -24.47 -10.51 18.30
N GLU A 32 -23.57 -11.49 18.33
CA GLU A 32 -23.64 -12.70 17.47
C GLU A 32 -24.91 -13.51 17.72
N LEU A 33 -25.39 -13.55 18.96
CA LEU A 33 -26.59 -14.31 19.33
C LEU A 33 -27.90 -13.56 19.05
N THR A 34 -27.88 -12.24 19.10
CA THR A 34 -29.10 -11.43 19.11
C THR A 34 -29.35 -10.65 17.83
N MET A 35 -28.30 -10.37 17.02
CA MET A 35 -28.40 -9.53 15.85
C MET A 35 -28.57 -10.34 14.54
N PRO A 36 -29.33 -9.82 13.56
CA PRO A 36 -29.44 -10.45 12.25
C PRO A 36 -28.07 -10.54 11.54
N GLY A 37 -27.88 -11.58 10.73
CA GLY A 37 -26.60 -11.84 10.04
C GLY A 37 -26.08 -10.69 9.15
N TYR A 38 -26.95 -9.84 8.62
CA TYR A 38 -26.51 -8.65 7.87
C TYR A 38 -25.83 -7.61 8.77
N VAL A 39 -26.24 -7.51 10.05
CA VAL A 39 -25.60 -6.60 11.04
C VAL A 39 -24.21 -7.10 11.36
N LEU A 40 -24.04 -8.41 11.56
CA LEU A 40 -22.73 -9.03 11.78
C LEU A 40 -21.77 -8.77 10.62
N LYS A 41 -22.29 -8.85 9.38
CA LYS A 41 -21.52 -8.52 8.18
C LYS A 41 -21.09 -7.05 8.14
N LEU A 42 -21.98 -6.13 8.57
CA LEU A 42 -21.63 -4.71 8.66
C LEU A 42 -20.56 -4.43 9.72
N ILE A 43 -20.67 -5.06 10.89
CA ILE A 43 -19.67 -4.92 11.97
C ILE A 43 -18.32 -5.43 11.48
N LYS A 44 -18.27 -6.63 10.89
CA LYS A 44 -17.03 -7.21 10.35
C LYS A 44 -16.39 -6.31 9.30
N ASN A 45 -17.17 -5.79 8.36
CA ASN A 45 -16.66 -4.85 7.35
C ASN A 45 -16.12 -3.56 7.99
N TYR A 46 -16.76 -3.06 9.06
CA TYR A 46 -16.29 -1.89 9.79
C TYR A 46 -14.95 -2.17 10.51
N ASP A 47 -14.85 -3.30 11.19
CA ASP A 47 -13.63 -3.71 11.90
C ASP A 47 -12.47 -3.94 10.93
N ASP A 48 -12.72 -4.62 9.82
CA ASP A 48 -11.71 -4.83 8.77
C ASP A 48 -11.21 -3.49 8.23
N LYS A 49 -12.10 -2.53 8.04
CA LYS A 49 -11.75 -1.17 7.60
C LYS A 49 -10.99 -0.40 8.69
N ALA A 50 -11.43 -0.48 9.94
CA ALA A 50 -10.78 0.19 11.07
C ALA A 50 -9.39 -0.38 11.35
N ASN A 51 -9.24 -1.71 11.35
CA ASN A 51 -7.96 -2.39 11.51
C ASN A 51 -7.00 -2.05 10.37
N SER A 52 -7.50 -1.92 9.18
CA SER A 52 -6.76 -1.54 7.99
C SER A 52 -6.23 -0.11 8.05
N LEU A 53 -7.06 0.82 8.50
CA LEU A 53 -6.66 2.21 8.76
C LEU A 53 -5.63 2.28 9.90
N ALA A 54 -5.84 1.51 10.98
CA ALA A 54 -4.94 1.47 12.13
C ALA A 54 -3.57 0.84 11.79
N SER A 55 -3.54 -0.12 10.87
CA SER A 55 -2.28 -0.74 10.38
C SER A 55 -1.56 0.11 9.33
N GLY A 56 -2.09 1.29 8.97
CA GLY A 56 -1.54 2.13 7.90
C GLY A 56 -1.81 1.57 6.50
N LEU A 57 -2.51 0.46 6.40
CA LEU A 57 -3.02 -0.09 5.15
C LEU A 57 -4.34 0.63 4.83
N ALA A 58 -4.25 1.80 4.19
CA ALA A 58 -5.43 2.41 3.61
C ALA A 58 -6.00 1.45 2.56
N ILE A 59 -7.05 0.72 2.90
CA ILE A 59 -7.65 -0.20 1.95
C ILE A 59 -8.41 0.62 0.91
N ARG A 60 -7.82 0.71 -0.26
CA ARG A 60 -8.54 1.04 -1.47
C ARG A 60 -9.58 -0.07 -1.71
N PRO A 61 -10.84 0.26 -2.05
CA PRO A 61 -11.82 -0.78 -2.35
C PRO A 61 -11.34 -1.63 -3.54
N LEU A 62 -11.30 -2.96 -3.37
CA LEU A 62 -10.92 -3.91 -4.42
C LEU A 62 -12.10 -4.12 -5.39
N THR A 63 -12.52 -3.06 -6.07
CA THR A 63 -13.48 -3.17 -7.18
C THR A 63 -12.72 -3.34 -8.49
N ALA A 64 -13.32 -4.05 -9.45
CA ALA A 64 -12.71 -4.24 -10.77
C ALA A 64 -12.39 -2.89 -11.45
N ALA A 65 -13.27 -1.90 -11.31
CA ALA A 65 -13.08 -0.56 -11.87
C ALA A 65 -11.85 0.14 -11.26
N GLU A 66 -11.73 0.15 -9.93
CA GLU A 66 -10.58 0.74 -9.24
C GLU A 66 -9.27 0.06 -9.61
N ILE A 67 -9.28 -1.28 -9.71
CA ILE A 67 -8.09 -2.06 -10.09
C ILE A 67 -7.67 -1.68 -11.52
N LEU A 68 -8.60 -1.64 -12.47
CA LEU A 68 -8.29 -1.32 -13.86
C LEU A 68 -7.75 0.10 -14.00
N THR A 69 -8.39 1.09 -13.38
CA THR A 69 -7.90 2.47 -13.37
C THR A 69 -6.49 2.57 -12.82
N HIS A 70 -6.22 1.90 -11.69
CA HIS A 70 -4.89 1.89 -11.10
C HIS A 70 -3.84 1.21 -11.99
N LEU A 71 -4.19 0.13 -12.67
CA LEU A 71 -3.30 -0.56 -13.59
C LEU A 71 -3.00 0.30 -14.84
N GLU A 72 -3.98 1.06 -15.32
CA GLU A 72 -3.79 2.02 -16.43
C GLU A 72 -2.78 3.12 -16.07
N ASP A 73 -2.78 3.61 -14.83
CA ASP A 73 -1.78 4.57 -14.33
C ASP A 73 -0.34 4.04 -14.44
N PHE A 74 -0.17 2.70 -14.41
CA PHE A 74 1.11 2.02 -14.61
C PHE A 74 1.32 1.51 -16.05
N GLY A 75 0.49 1.93 -17.00
CA GLY A 75 0.58 1.55 -18.40
C GLY A 75 0.23 0.08 -18.68
N ILE A 76 -0.65 -0.49 -17.86
CA ILE A 76 -1.25 -1.81 -18.05
C ILE A 76 -2.69 -1.59 -18.46
N ASP A 77 -2.95 -1.67 -19.74
CA ASP A 77 -4.29 -1.49 -20.30
C ASP A 77 -5.25 -2.65 -19.93
N SER A 78 -6.53 -2.44 -20.20
CA SER A 78 -7.57 -3.43 -19.88
C SER A 78 -7.33 -4.79 -20.54
N THR A 79 -6.78 -4.83 -21.75
CA THR A 79 -6.48 -6.09 -22.47
C THR A 79 -5.40 -6.87 -21.76
N LEU A 80 -4.33 -6.17 -21.37
CA LEU A 80 -3.21 -6.75 -20.65
C LEU A 80 -3.61 -7.16 -19.22
N ALA A 81 -4.46 -6.36 -18.55
CA ALA A 81 -4.96 -6.64 -17.20
C ALA A 81 -5.78 -7.94 -17.11
N HIS A 82 -6.54 -8.27 -18.16
CA HIS A 82 -7.28 -9.54 -18.25
C HIS A 82 -6.44 -10.71 -18.76
N GLY A 83 -5.20 -10.45 -19.18
CA GLY A 83 -4.26 -11.46 -19.67
C GLY A 83 -3.65 -12.31 -18.57
N LYS A 84 -2.85 -13.30 -18.99
CA LYS A 84 -2.09 -14.13 -18.05
C LYS A 84 -0.72 -13.51 -17.79
N VAL A 85 -0.33 -13.36 -16.52
CA VAL A 85 0.98 -12.81 -16.13
C VAL A 85 2.15 -13.54 -16.80
N LYS A 86 2.01 -14.85 -17.07
CA LYS A 86 3.04 -15.64 -17.79
C LYS A 86 3.32 -15.11 -19.20
N GLN A 87 2.36 -14.48 -19.85
CA GLN A 87 2.48 -13.96 -21.22
C GLN A 87 3.01 -12.53 -21.27
N MET A 88 3.13 -11.86 -20.12
CA MET A 88 3.66 -10.51 -20.03
C MET A 88 5.17 -10.47 -20.29
N SER A 89 5.64 -9.39 -20.93
CA SER A 89 7.07 -9.09 -21.06
C SER A 89 7.72 -8.81 -19.70
N GLY A 90 9.05 -8.73 -19.64
CA GLY A 90 9.77 -8.37 -18.42
C GLY A 90 9.35 -6.99 -17.88
N GLY A 91 9.27 -5.97 -18.75
CA GLY A 91 8.84 -4.64 -18.37
C GLY A 91 7.38 -4.56 -17.93
N GLN A 92 6.47 -5.31 -18.59
CA GLN A 92 5.07 -5.39 -18.17
C GLN A 92 4.92 -6.02 -16.80
N ARG A 93 5.68 -7.08 -16.49
CA ARG A 93 5.70 -7.68 -15.15
C ARG A 93 6.24 -6.73 -14.10
N CYS A 94 7.30 -5.98 -14.42
CA CYS A 94 7.85 -4.98 -13.51
C CYS A 94 6.81 -3.90 -13.19
N ARG A 95 6.13 -3.36 -14.19
CA ARG A 95 5.03 -2.39 -14.00
C ARG A 95 3.89 -2.95 -13.16
N LEU A 96 3.53 -4.23 -13.34
CA LEU A 96 2.51 -4.89 -12.52
C LEU A 96 2.95 -5.01 -11.04
N VAL A 97 4.22 -5.35 -10.79
CA VAL A 97 4.77 -5.42 -9.42
C VAL A 97 4.77 -4.03 -8.77
N LEU A 98 5.16 -3.00 -9.51
CA LEU A 98 5.10 -1.62 -9.04
C LEU A 98 3.65 -1.20 -8.73
N ALA A 99 2.71 -1.46 -9.62
CA ALA A 99 1.29 -1.18 -9.39
C ALA A 99 0.78 -1.86 -8.10
N ALA A 100 1.13 -3.12 -7.89
CA ALA A 100 0.78 -3.84 -6.67
C ALA A 100 1.40 -3.22 -5.40
N ALA A 101 2.67 -2.81 -5.46
CA ALA A 101 3.36 -2.17 -4.34
C ALA A 101 2.74 -0.81 -3.98
N PHE A 102 2.33 -0.02 -4.97
CA PHE A 102 1.71 1.29 -4.76
C PHE A 102 0.21 1.23 -4.44
N TRP A 103 -0.45 0.08 -4.61
CA TRP A 103 -1.87 -0.08 -4.32
C TRP A 103 -2.24 0.32 -2.89
N SER A 104 -1.44 -0.10 -1.93
CA SER A 104 -1.64 0.16 -0.50
C SER A 104 -1.24 1.57 -0.05
N MET A 105 -0.81 2.46 -0.96
CA MET A 105 -0.29 3.79 -0.64
C MET A 105 0.72 3.76 0.52
N PRO A 106 1.84 3.03 0.39
CA PRO A 106 2.80 2.83 1.46
C PRO A 106 3.47 4.15 1.87
N HIS A 107 3.88 4.25 3.13
CA HIS A 107 4.68 5.38 3.63
C HIS A 107 6.16 5.24 3.32
N VAL A 108 6.63 4.01 3.13
CA VAL A 108 8.01 3.67 2.78
C VAL A 108 8.01 2.67 1.65
N ILE A 109 8.83 2.91 0.64
CA ILE A 109 9.03 2.00 -0.50
C ILE A 109 10.48 1.56 -0.51
N CYS A 110 10.69 0.23 -0.58
CA CYS A 110 12.01 -0.37 -0.76
C CYS A 110 12.07 -0.96 -2.17
N LEU A 111 13.01 -0.50 -2.99
CA LEU A 111 13.20 -0.93 -4.36
C LEU A 111 14.57 -1.61 -4.52
N ASP A 112 14.56 -2.82 -5.02
CA ASP A 112 15.78 -3.56 -5.32
C ASP A 112 15.91 -3.69 -6.84
N GLU A 113 16.95 -3.04 -7.40
CA GLU A 113 17.24 -2.96 -8.83
C GLU A 113 16.01 -2.65 -9.72
N PRO A 114 15.22 -1.59 -9.40
CA PRO A 114 13.95 -1.33 -10.08
C PRO A 114 14.13 -0.90 -11.54
N THR A 115 15.34 -0.56 -11.94
CA THR A 115 15.66 -0.12 -13.30
C THR A 115 15.87 -1.27 -14.28
N ASN A 116 16.02 -2.49 -13.78
CA ASN A 116 16.20 -3.66 -14.61
C ASN A 116 14.94 -3.95 -15.45
N TYR A 117 15.13 -4.25 -16.71
CA TYR A 117 14.06 -4.60 -17.68
C TYR A 117 13.09 -3.44 -18.02
N LEU A 118 13.36 -2.21 -17.57
CA LEU A 118 12.59 -1.04 -17.99
C LEU A 118 13.17 -0.44 -19.26
N ASP A 119 12.28 -0.03 -20.18
CA ASP A 119 12.64 0.87 -21.27
C ASP A 119 12.82 2.32 -20.75
N ASN A 120 13.40 3.16 -21.56
CA ASN A 120 13.71 4.55 -21.18
C ASN A 120 12.46 5.35 -20.77
N ASP A 121 11.34 5.12 -21.44
CA ASP A 121 10.09 5.84 -21.16
C ASP A 121 9.52 5.42 -19.81
N THR A 122 9.51 4.12 -19.53
CA THR A 122 9.06 3.58 -18.23
C THR A 122 10.00 4.01 -17.10
N LEU A 123 11.32 4.05 -17.34
CA LEU A 123 12.30 4.53 -16.38
C LEU A 123 12.08 6.02 -16.05
N ALA A 124 11.85 6.85 -17.06
CA ALA A 124 11.56 8.27 -16.88
C ALA A 124 10.26 8.47 -16.06
N ALA A 125 9.21 7.70 -16.38
CA ALA A 125 7.94 7.74 -15.64
C ALA A 125 8.12 7.30 -14.17
N LEU A 126 8.86 6.22 -13.91
CA LEU A 126 9.18 5.77 -12.55
C LEU A 126 9.97 6.84 -11.78
N THR A 127 10.99 7.41 -12.40
CA THR A 127 11.80 8.49 -11.81
C THR A 127 10.92 9.67 -11.39
N GLN A 128 10.02 10.10 -12.28
CA GLN A 128 9.11 11.21 -11.99
C GLN A 128 8.11 10.86 -10.89
N ALA A 129 7.59 9.63 -10.87
CA ALA A 129 6.68 9.17 -9.83
C ALA A 129 7.36 9.15 -8.45
N LEU A 130 8.60 8.65 -8.37
CA LEU A 130 9.37 8.62 -7.13
C LEU A 130 9.76 10.02 -6.64
N LYS A 131 10.08 10.96 -7.54
CA LYS A 131 10.30 12.37 -7.16
C LYS A 131 9.08 13.04 -6.53
N ASN A 132 7.89 12.66 -6.98
CA ASN A 132 6.62 13.20 -6.48
C ASN A 132 6.08 12.42 -5.26
N PHE A 133 6.66 11.26 -4.97
CA PHE A 133 6.23 10.44 -3.85
C PHE A 133 6.47 11.15 -2.51
N LYS A 134 5.46 11.17 -1.65
CA LYS A 134 5.49 11.90 -0.37
C LYS A 134 6.02 11.08 0.80
N GLY A 135 6.28 9.79 0.57
CA GLY A 135 6.88 8.88 1.56
C GLY A 135 8.39 8.79 1.43
N ALA A 136 8.98 7.87 2.20
CA ALA A 136 10.40 7.57 2.12
C ALA A 136 10.67 6.52 1.02
N VAL A 137 11.79 6.69 0.30
CA VAL A 137 12.26 5.75 -0.72
C VAL A 137 13.64 5.25 -0.33
N VAL A 138 13.79 3.93 -0.24
CA VAL A 138 15.07 3.24 -0.13
C VAL A 138 15.27 2.45 -1.41
N THR A 139 16.37 2.67 -2.11
CA THR A 139 16.63 1.97 -3.37
C THR A 139 18.05 1.42 -3.43
N ILE A 140 18.18 0.22 -4.00
CA ILE A 140 19.44 -0.37 -4.42
C ILE A 140 19.41 -0.33 -5.95
N SER A 141 20.38 0.28 -6.59
CA SER A 141 20.50 0.31 -8.04
C SER A 141 21.93 0.60 -8.49
N HIS A 142 22.31 -0.02 -9.60
CA HIS A 142 23.57 0.28 -10.31
C HIS A 142 23.42 1.42 -11.33
N ASN A 143 22.22 1.91 -11.58
CA ASN A 143 21.96 3.03 -12.47
C ASN A 143 22.22 4.35 -11.74
N GLU A 144 23.44 4.88 -11.87
CA GLU A 144 23.84 6.10 -11.18
C GLU A 144 23.00 7.32 -11.56
N ALA A 145 22.59 7.44 -12.83
CA ALA A 145 21.76 8.55 -13.26
C ALA A 145 20.39 8.54 -12.55
N PHE A 146 19.75 7.37 -12.47
CA PHE A 146 18.51 7.18 -11.74
C PHE A 146 18.67 7.50 -10.25
N VAL A 147 19.70 6.95 -9.60
CA VAL A 147 19.98 7.20 -8.18
C VAL A 147 20.17 8.69 -7.91
N GLN A 148 20.99 9.38 -8.71
CA GLN A 148 21.26 10.81 -8.53
C GLN A 148 20.03 11.71 -8.68
N GLU A 149 19.01 11.23 -9.39
CA GLU A 149 17.78 11.99 -9.60
C GLU A 149 16.77 11.85 -8.45
N ILE A 150 16.74 10.70 -7.77
CA ILE A 150 15.67 10.40 -6.80
C ILE A 150 16.11 10.42 -5.35
N VAL A 151 17.42 10.27 -5.04
CA VAL A 151 17.90 10.19 -3.67
C VAL A 151 18.59 11.47 -3.21
N ASN A 152 18.50 11.74 -1.91
CA ASN A 152 19.19 12.85 -1.26
C ASN A 152 20.50 12.41 -0.61
N GLU A 153 20.61 11.13 -0.23
CA GLU A 153 21.82 10.57 0.38
C GLU A 153 22.09 9.16 -0.17
N LYS A 154 23.38 8.80 -0.20
CA LYS A 154 23.85 7.49 -0.64
C LYS A 154 24.51 6.79 0.55
N TRP A 155 24.10 5.55 0.80
CA TRP A 155 24.71 4.68 1.80
C TRP A 155 25.69 3.73 1.12
N ILE A 156 26.94 3.80 1.54
CA ILE A 156 27.99 2.89 1.09
C ILE A 156 28.19 1.87 2.19
N VAL A 157 27.97 0.60 1.87
CA VAL A 157 28.15 -0.51 2.81
C VAL A 157 29.43 -1.26 2.41
N ALA A 158 30.44 -1.19 3.25
CA ALA A 158 31.72 -1.87 3.05
C ALA A 158 32.29 -2.32 4.40
N ASP A 159 32.94 -3.47 4.45
CA ASP A 159 33.64 -4.02 5.62
C ASP A 159 32.78 -4.06 6.92
N GLY A 160 31.45 -4.22 6.77
CA GLY A 160 30.52 -4.24 7.90
C GLY A 160 30.14 -2.85 8.44
N GLU A 161 30.60 -1.78 7.81
CA GLU A 161 30.29 -0.40 8.17
C GLU A 161 29.41 0.29 7.13
N ILE A 162 28.65 1.29 7.55
CA ILE A 162 27.81 2.12 6.69
C ILE A 162 28.33 3.55 6.70
N THR A 163 28.69 4.06 5.53
CA THR A 163 29.06 5.45 5.33
C THR A 163 27.96 6.18 4.56
N CYS A 164 27.41 7.26 5.15
CA CYS A 164 26.41 8.10 4.51
C CYS A 164 27.08 9.29 3.80
N VAL A 165 26.73 9.50 2.53
CA VAL A 165 27.22 10.61 1.71
C VAL A 165 26.03 11.38 1.12
N GLN A 166 26.01 12.70 1.31
CA GLN A 166 24.97 13.54 0.69
C GLN A 166 25.20 13.65 -0.82
N VAL A 167 24.15 13.43 -1.60
CA VAL A 167 24.25 13.45 -3.08
C VAL A 167 24.64 14.84 -3.61
N ARG A 168 24.29 15.90 -2.89
CA ARG A 168 24.70 17.28 -3.26
C ARG A 168 26.21 17.46 -3.25
N ASP A 169 26.91 16.76 -2.37
CA ASP A 169 28.38 16.83 -2.24
C ASP A 169 29.09 16.04 -3.34
N ILE A 170 28.38 15.07 -3.95
CA ILE A 170 28.90 14.28 -5.09
C ILE A 170 28.85 15.09 -6.40
N LYS A 171 27.85 15.95 -6.56
CA LYS A 171 27.71 16.81 -7.76
C LYS A 171 28.67 18.01 -7.78
N ALA A 172 29.30 18.31 -6.65
CA ALA A 172 30.25 19.43 -6.50
C ALA A 172 31.71 19.03 -6.73
N ARG A 173 32.00 17.76 -7.00
CA ARG A 173 33.34 17.24 -7.36
C ARG A 173 33.37 16.82 -8.84
#